data_f0fe1177793a07a2075c83b75598781e
#
_entry.id   f0fe1177793a07a2075c83b75598781e
#
_cell.length_a   1.000
_cell.length_b   1.000
_cell.length_c   1.000
_cell.angle_alpha   90.00
_cell.angle_beta   90.00
_cell.angle_gamma   90.00
#
_symmetry.space_group_name_H-M   'P 1'
#
loop_
_entity.id
_entity.type
_entity.pdbx_description
1 polymer ?
#
loop_
_entity_poly.entity_id
_entity_poly.type
_entity_poly.pdbx_seq_one_letter_code
_entity_poly.pdbx_strand_id
1 'polypeptide(L)'
;MISKYLLLTVIPLVALTSCATSYQREGFFTNGYSDSKKSPDTFTVTFRANERTPPSKVMNYALKRAAELTLRNGYRYFAVVEEIQAASRQKNKAHLHYPSVRLIIQCFHERPFDKDAIDARRFLDSSR
;
A
#
# COMPACT_ATOMS: atom_id res chain seq x y z
N MET A 1 6.95 17.29 57.12
CA MET A 1 7.38 17.77 55.80
C MET A 1 7.28 16.68 54.79
N ILE A 2 6.46 16.96 53.90
CA ILE A 2 5.93 16.01 52.97
C ILE A 2 6.97 15.72 51.93
N SER A 3 7.34 14.48 51.77
CA SER A 3 8.06 14.04 50.60
C SER A 3 7.15 14.18 49.38
N LYS A 4 7.46 15.12 48.57
CA LYS A 4 6.67 15.47 47.39
C LYS A 4 7.15 14.76 46.14
N TYR A 5 7.88 13.72 46.34
CA TYR A 5 8.48 12.99 45.23
C TYR A 5 7.71 11.75 44.91
N LEU A 6 6.41 11.96 44.72
CA LEU A 6 5.67 11.02 43.92
C LEU A 6 6.13 11.21 42.47
N LEU A 7 7.28 10.70 42.18
CA LEU A 7 7.71 10.49 40.82
C LEU A 7 6.76 9.44 40.23
N LEU A 8 5.67 9.93 39.68
CA LEU A 8 4.92 9.22 38.71
C LEU A 8 5.85 9.04 37.49
N THR A 9 6.64 7.99 37.56
CA THR A 9 7.24 7.47 36.34
C THR A 9 6.11 6.94 35.50
N VAL A 10 5.56 7.80 34.70
CA VAL A 10 4.73 7.38 33.57
C VAL A 10 5.71 6.65 32.64
N ILE A 11 5.78 5.34 32.84
CA ILE A 11 6.42 4.48 31.87
C ILE A 11 5.53 4.56 30.64
N PRO A 12 6.00 5.13 29.53
CA PRO A 12 5.23 5.06 28.30
C PRO A 12 5.13 3.57 27.96
N LEU A 13 3.93 3.05 28.05
CA LEU A 13 3.62 1.76 27.50
C LEU A 13 3.80 1.87 25.98
N VAL A 14 5.01 1.63 25.55
CA VAL A 14 5.27 1.48 24.11
C VAL A 14 4.57 0.19 23.72
N ALA A 15 3.34 0.34 23.25
CA ALA A 15 2.65 -0.75 22.62
C ALA A 15 3.49 -1.18 21.42
N LEU A 16 4.16 -2.31 21.56
CA LEU A 16 4.79 -3.00 20.45
C LEU A 16 3.66 -3.49 19.55
N THR A 17 3.17 -2.58 18.72
CA THR A 17 2.16 -2.90 17.74
C THR A 17 2.75 -3.80 16.66
N SER A 18 1.92 -4.69 16.18
CA SER A 18 2.22 -5.76 15.25
C SER A 18 3.15 -5.37 14.10
N CYS A 19 3.97 -6.30 13.72
CA CYS A 19 4.98 -6.14 12.68
C CYS A 19 4.45 -6.27 11.24
N ALA A 20 3.14 -6.19 11.00
CA ALA A 20 2.58 -6.15 9.64
C ALA A 20 2.96 -4.85 8.94
N THR A 21 3.22 -4.94 7.64
CA THR A 21 3.53 -3.75 6.84
C THR A 21 2.32 -2.82 6.78
N SER A 22 2.50 -1.57 7.21
CA SER A 22 1.50 -0.54 7.10
C SER A 22 1.48 0.07 5.70
N TYR A 23 0.40 0.80 5.38
CA TYR A 23 0.35 1.57 4.16
C TYR A 23 1.31 2.76 4.27
N GLN A 24 2.44 2.67 3.58
CA GLN A 24 3.49 3.68 3.56
C GLN A 24 4.31 3.55 2.28
N ARG A 25 5.05 4.62 1.97
CA ARG A 25 5.99 4.57 0.86
C ARG A 25 7.14 3.61 1.18
N GLU A 26 7.52 2.79 0.20
CA GLU A 26 8.71 1.94 0.30
C GLU A 26 9.95 2.81 0.49
N GLY A 27 10.74 2.50 1.48
CA GLY A 27 11.99 3.17 1.78
C GLY A 27 13.15 2.19 1.83
N PHE A 28 14.34 2.70 2.15
CA PHE A 28 15.55 1.90 2.20
C PHE A 28 15.44 0.74 3.21
N PHE A 29 14.76 0.96 4.34
CA PHE A 29 14.56 -0.04 5.39
C PHE A 29 13.10 -0.46 5.58
N THR A 30 12.19 0.04 4.76
CA THR A 30 10.76 -0.18 4.95
C THR A 30 10.12 -0.72 3.69
N ASN A 31 9.26 -1.73 3.86
CA ASN A 31 8.33 -2.16 2.83
C ASN A 31 7.21 -1.12 2.66
N GLY A 32 6.54 -1.16 1.55
CA GLY A 32 5.45 -0.24 1.25
C GLY A 32 5.20 -0.12 -0.24
N TYR A 33 4.60 0.98 -0.64
CA TYR A 33 4.31 1.24 -2.03
C TYR A 33 5.45 1.96 -2.74
N SER A 34 5.60 1.66 -4.01
CA SER A 34 6.39 2.41 -4.98
C SER A 34 5.63 2.52 -6.29
N ASP A 35 5.92 3.53 -7.05
CA ASP A 35 5.24 3.76 -8.32
C ASP A 35 6.17 4.41 -9.34
N SER A 36 5.85 4.19 -10.61
CA SER A 36 6.54 4.83 -11.72
C SER A 36 5.58 5.12 -12.86
N LYS A 37 5.82 6.21 -13.56
CA LYS A 37 5.05 6.61 -14.73
C LYS A 37 5.63 5.93 -15.96
N LYS A 38 4.80 5.19 -16.69
CA LYS A 38 5.19 4.56 -17.97
C LYS A 38 4.85 5.43 -19.19
N SER A 39 3.72 6.10 -19.13
CA SER A 39 3.24 7.03 -20.16
C SER A 39 2.33 8.05 -19.47
N PRO A 40 1.82 9.08 -20.18
CA PRO A 40 1.00 10.10 -19.53
C PRO A 40 -0.20 9.59 -18.74
N ASP A 41 -0.80 8.47 -19.15
CA ASP A 41 -1.98 7.88 -18.52
C ASP A 41 -1.74 6.50 -17.90
N THR A 42 -0.50 6.00 -17.92
CA THR A 42 -0.19 4.63 -17.49
C THR A 42 0.89 4.65 -16.41
N PHE A 43 0.63 3.93 -15.33
CA PHE A 43 1.50 3.88 -14.17
C PHE A 43 1.72 2.44 -13.74
N THR A 44 2.90 2.17 -13.21
CA THR A 44 3.18 0.95 -12.48
C THR A 44 3.14 1.25 -11.00
N VAL A 45 2.36 0.46 -10.27
CA VAL A 45 2.25 0.55 -8.81
C VAL A 45 2.69 -0.78 -8.23
N THR A 46 3.59 -0.73 -7.26
CA THR A 46 4.04 -1.92 -6.55
C THR A 46 3.82 -1.71 -5.06
N PHE A 47 3.29 -2.71 -4.39
CA PHE A 47 3.27 -2.76 -2.93
C PHE A 47 4.00 -4.01 -2.47
N ARG A 48 5.00 -3.82 -1.62
CA ARG A 48 5.78 -4.89 -1.00
C ARG A 48 5.52 -4.92 0.48
N ALA A 49 5.28 -6.10 0.99
CA ALA A 49 4.96 -6.30 2.39
C ALA A 49 5.85 -7.39 3.00
N ASN A 50 5.85 -7.45 4.33
CA ASN A 50 6.49 -8.54 5.05
C ASN A 50 5.56 -9.77 5.07
N GLU A 51 6.08 -10.90 5.57
CA GLU A 51 5.38 -12.18 5.65
C GLU A 51 4.13 -12.16 6.54
N ARG A 52 3.98 -11.15 7.38
CA ARG A 52 2.84 -11.01 8.31
C ARG A 52 1.66 -10.27 7.73
N THR A 53 1.83 -9.69 6.56
CA THR A 53 0.77 -8.92 5.91
C THR A 53 -0.09 -9.86 5.06
N PRO A 54 -1.42 -9.93 5.30
CA PRO A 54 -2.29 -10.79 4.49
C PRO A 54 -2.29 -10.36 3.02
N PRO A 55 -2.34 -11.31 2.07
CA PRO A 55 -2.37 -10.99 0.63
C PRO A 55 -3.49 -10.05 0.20
N SER A 56 -4.68 -10.20 0.80
CA SER A 56 -5.81 -9.29 0.53
C SER A 56 -5.51 -7.85 0.92
N LYS A 57 -4.76 -7.65 1.99
CA LYS A 57 -4.36 -6.33 2.46
C LYS A 57 -3.30 -5.71 1.54
N VAL A 58 -2.39 -6.53 1.03
CA VAL A 58 -1.37 -6.10 0.05
C VAL A 58 -2.04 -5.60 -1.23
N MET A 59 -3.02 -6.33 -1.74
CA MET A 59 -3.79 -5.92 -2.92
C MET A 59 -4.54 -4.62 -2.66
N ASN A 60 -5.21 -4.51 -1.53
CA ASN A 60 -5.93 -3.29 -1.16
C ASN A 60 -5.02 -2.07 -1.10
N TYR A 61 -3.83 -2.22 -0.56
CA TYR A 61 -2.86 -1.14 -0.49
C TYR A 61 -2.33 -0.74 -1.87
N ALA A 62 -2.11 -1.71 -2.76
CA ALA A 62 -1.73 -1.43 -4.14
C ALA A 62 -2.83 -0.66 -4.88
N LEU A 63 -4.08 -1.08 -4.73
CA LEU A 63 -5.24 -0.39 -5.31
C LEU A 63 -5.43 1.00 -4.72
N LYS A 64 -5.20 1.17 -3.43
CA LYS A 64 -5.26 2.47 -2.78
C LYS A 64 -4.24 3.43 -3.39
N ARG A 65 -3.02 2.99 -3.59
CA ARG A 65 -2.01 3.81 -4.26
C ARG A 65 -2.37 4.12 -5.70
N ALA A 66 -2.92 3.14 -6.42
CA ALA A 66 -3.41 3.35 -7.78
C ALA A 66 -4.48 4.45 -7.83
N ALA A 67 -5.44 4.42 -6.91
CA ALA A 67 -6.47 5.44 -6.81
C ALA A 67 -5.90 6.83 -6.49
N GLU A 68 -4.96 6.91 -5.57
CA GLU A 68 -4.30 8.18 -5.23
C GLU A 68 -3.55 8.76 -6.42
N LEU A 69 -2.80 7.94 -7.17
CA LEU A 69 -2.09 8.37 -8.37
C LEU A 69 -3.05 8.86 -9.45
N THR A 70 -4.15 8.16 -9.62
CA THR A 70 -5.19 8.52 -10.58
C THR A 70 -5.69 9.94 -10.32
N LEU A 71 -6.08 10.25 -9.10
CA LEU A 71 -6.57 11.57 -8.72
C LEU A 71 -5.47 12.63 -8.77
N ARG A 72 -4.27 12.28 -8.31
CA ARG A 72 -3.12 13.18 -8.29
C ARG A 72 -2.73 13.66 -9.69
N ASN A 73 -2.94 12.82 -10.70
CA ASN A 73 -2.62 13.15 -12.10
C ASN A 73 -3.82 13.70 -12.87
N GLY A 74 -4.91 14.05 -12.19
CA GLY A 74 -6.07 14.71 -12.78
C GLY A 74 -7.07 13.76 -13.45
N TYR A 75 -6.94 12.47 -13.24
CA TYR A 75 -7.87 11.47 -13.77
C TYR A 75 -8.92 11.09 -12.71
N ARG A 76 -9.97 10.44 -13.15
CA ARG A 76 -11.05 10.00 -12.27
C ARG A 76 -11.14 8.48 -12.14
N TYR A 77 -10.82 7.76 -13.19
CA TYR A 77 -10.94 6.30 -13.25
C TYR A 77 -9.61 5.67 -13.57
N PHE A 78 -9.42 4.46 -13.09
CA PHE A 78 -8.31 3.63 -13.51
C PHE A 78 -8.76 2.20 -13.77
N ALA A 79 -8.12 1.57 -14.75
CA ALA A 79 -8.28 0.15 -15.02
C ALA A 79 -6.95 -0.55 -14.75
N VAL A 80 -7.02 -1.71 -14.14
CA VAL A 80 -5.85 -2.58 -13.98
C VAL A 80 -5.68 -3.37 -15.28
N VAL A 81 -4.64 -3.06 -16.02
CA VAL A 81 -4.37 -3.72 -17.31
C VAL A 81 -3.45 -4.92 -17.16
N GLU A 82 -2.66 -4.96 -16.10
CA GLU A 82 -1.82 -6.10 -15.75
C GLU A 82 -1.67 -6.21 -14.23
N GLU A 83 -1.72 -7.43 -13.73
CA GLU A 83 -1.57 -7.72 -12.33
C GLU A 83 -0.56 -8.86 -12.15
N ILE A 84 0.45 -8.62 -11.32
CA ILE A 84 1.44 -9.61 -10.96
C ILE A 84 1.47 -9.73 -9.45
N GLN A 85 1.11 -10.90 -8.95
CA GLN A 85 1.27 -11.23 -7.55
C GLN A 85 2.50 -12.12 -7.41
N ALA A 86 3.40 -11.73 -6.51
CA ALA A 86 4.61 -12.48 -6.26
C ALA A 86 4.80 -12.69 -4.76
N ALA A 87 5.30 -13.87 -4.43
CA ALA A 87 5.86 -14.16 -3.12
C ALA A 87 7.35 -14.39 -3.32
N SER A 88 8.19 -13.47 -2.92
CA SER A 88 9.62 -13.64 -3.00
C SER A 88 10.09 -14.51 -1.84
N ARG A 89 10.86 -15.56 -2.16
CA ARG A 89 11.56 -16.36 -1.16
C ARG A 89 12.96 -15.79 -0.97
N GLN A 90 13.31 -15.46 0.25
CA GLN A 90 14.71 -15.21 0.55
C GLN A 90 15.46 -16.55 0.54
N LYS A 91 16.61 -16.57 -0.17
CA LYS A 91 17.42 -17.80 -0.38
C LYS A 91 17.80 -18.53 0.90
N ASN A 92 17.88 -17.87 2.04
CA ASN A 92 18.36 -18.43 3.29
C ASN A 92 17.27 -18.69 4.34
N LYS A 93 16.02 -18.41 4.00
CA LYS A 93 14.87 -18.60 4.89
C LYS A 93 13.74 -19.24 4.11
N ALA A 94 13.80 -20.56 3.98
CA ALA A 94 12.92 -21.36 3.12
C ALA A 94 11.41 -21.21 3.40
N HIS A 95 11.02 -20.55 4.49
CA HIS A 95 9.62 -20.41 4.92
C HIS A 95 9.11 -18.96 4.93
N LEU A 96 9.95 -17.98 4.58
CA LEU A 96 9.53 -16.57 4.56
C LEU A 96 9.07 -16.19 3.16
N HIS A 97 7.79 -15.85 3.08
CA HIS A 97 7.17 -15.31 1.88
C HIS A 97 6.98 -13.81 2.08
N TYR A 98 7.52 -13.02 1.17
CA TYR A 98 7.30 -11.57 1.14
C TYR A 98 6.27 -11.28 0.05
N PRO A 99 4.98 -11.11 0.43
CA PRO A 99 3.95 -10.86 -0.56
C PRO A 99 4.16 -9.50 -1.22
N SER A 100 4.05 -9.48 -2.53
CA SER A 100 4.08 -8.25 -3.31
C SER A 100 3.05 -8.29 -4.42
N VAL A 101 2.51 -7.11 -4.74
CA VAL A 101 1.59 -6.92 -5.85
C VAL A 101 2.14 -5.81 -6.73
N ARG A 102 2.19 -6.08 -8.02
CA ARG A 102 2.50 -5.07 -9.03
C ARG A 102 1.29 -4.93 -9.93
N LEU A 103 0.82 -3.71 -10.06
CA LEU A 103 -0.28 -3.35 -10.94
C LEU A 103 0.24 -2.41 -12.02
N ILE A 104 -0.14 -2.66 -13.26
CA ILE A 104 -0.06 -1.66 -14.31
C ILE A 104 -1.46 -1.13 -14.50
N ILE A 105 -1.63 0.17 -14.29
CA ILE A 105 -2.92 0.84 -14.39
C ILE A 105 -2.92 1.83 -15.53
N GLN A 106 -4.05 1.93 -16.20
CA GLN A 106 -4.33 2.97 -17.17
C GLN A 106 -5.41 3.88 -16.60
N CYS A 107 -5.19 5.19 -16.65
CA CYS A 107 -6.08 6.19 -16.10
C CYS A 107 -6.94 6.84 -17.16
N PHE A 108 -8.16 7.25 -16.77
CA PHE A 108 -9.15 7.86 -17.67
C PHE A 108 -9.84 9.03 -16.99
N HIS A 109 -10.15 10.05 -17.76
CA HIS A 109 -11.00 11.16 -17.30
C HIS A 109 -12.47 10.75 -17.23
N GLU A 110 -12.90 9.89 -18.16
CA GLU A 110 -14.24 9.35 -18.24
C GLU A 110 -14.22 7.83 -18.18
N ARG A 111 -15.32 7.23 -17.77
CA ARG A 111 -15.42 5.77 -17.66
C ARG A 111 -15.32 5.13 -19.06
N PRO A 112 -14.33 4.26 -19.30
CA PRO A 112 -14.22 3.58 -20.59
C PRO A 112 -15.32 2.55 -20.79
N PHE A 113 -15.66 2.29 -22.05
CA PHE A 113 -16.70 1.27 -22.39
C PHE A 113 -16.19 -0.16 -22.33
N ASP A 114 -14.95 -0.35 -22.71
CA ASP A 114 -14.33 -1.64 -23.02
C ASP A 114 -13.49 -2.20 -21.89
N LYS A 115 -13.46 -1.54 -20.76
CA LYS A 115 -12.63 -1.93 -19.61
C LYS A 115 -13.37 -1.73 -18.31
N ASP A 116 -13.17 -2.65 -17.40
CA ASP A 116 -13.58 -2.48 -16.02
C ASP A 116 -12.70 -1.41 -15.36
N ALA A 117 -13.30 -0.28 -15.11
CA ALA A 117 -12.61 0.84 -14.48
C ALA A 117 -13.16 1.11 -13.09
N ILE A 118 -12.25 1.44 -12.19
CA ILE A 118 -12.54 1.78 -10.81
C ILE A 118 -12.60 3.30 -10.69
N ASP A 119 -13.65 3.81 -10.06
CA ASP A 119 -13.75 5.21 -9.67
C ASP A 119 -12.81 5.43 -8.48
N ALA A 120 -11.74 6.17 -8.71
CA ALA A 120 -10.67 6.34 -7.72
C ALA A 120 -11.14 7.01 -6.44
N ARG A 121 -11.96 8.05 -6.54
CA ARG A 121 -12.49 8.75 -5.36
C ARG A 121 -13.42 7.85 -4.56
N ARG A 122 -14.31 7.17 -5.25
CA ARG A 122 -15.25 6.24 -4.61
C ARG A 122 -14.52 5.11 -3.89
N PHE A 123 -13.47 4.59 -4.51
CA PHE A 123 -12.63 3.57 -3.89
C PHE A 123 -11.98 4.08 -2.61
N LEU A 124 -11.38 5.26 -2.64
CA LEU A 124 -10.73 5.85 -1.46
C LEU A 124 -11.73 6.16 -0.34
N ASP A 125 -12.92 6.64 -0.68
CA ASP A 125 -13.96 6.93 0.31
C ASP A 125 -14.47 5.66 0.98
N SER A 126 -14.55 4.55 0.25
CA SER A 126 -15.00 3.26 0.80
C SER A 126 -13.93 2.52 1.59
N SER A 127 -12.67 2.91 1.45
CA SER A 127 -11.53 2.25 2.11
C SER A 127 -11.07 2.93 3.41
N ARG A 128 -11.80 3.93 3.87
CA ARG A 128 -11.55 4.61 5.15
C ARG A 128 -12.07 3.82 6.34
#